data_4618983b0462bd2662072d766600682c
#
_entry.id   4618983b0462bd2662072d766600682c
#
_cell.length_a   1.000
_cell.length_b   1.000
_cell.length_c   1.000
_cell.angle_alpha   90.00
_cell.angle_beta   90.00
_cell.angle_gamma   90.00
#
_symmetry.space_group_name_H-M   'P 1'
#
loop_
_entity.id
_entity.type
_entity.pdbx_description
1 polymer ?
#
loop_
_entity_poly.entity_id
_entity_poly.type
_entity_poly.pdbx_seq_one_letter_code
_entity_poly.pdbx_strand_id
1 'polypeptide(L)'
;MHYVEDLAYQLRCDVVKVLAKVGSGHLGGCLSSADIVATLFGSGFLKKENISQRAVYPFVLSVGHLAPLLYSALARMGEFPLEELWTLRRLGSRLQGHPSIGHGHDHEATPGLFCGSGSLGQGLSIAAGMAVARPATSVYALLGDGELQEGQIWEAAMFAAYESLDNLVAIVDVNGQQLDGPTWSVMNLLDIGAKWRAFGWEVYEIDGHSCEALAGAVEKRGQKPKPKVILAKTRMGCGIPAIENLSSWHGKTPSLEQVQDFLLALENSYSAIRAQDKLLPLNADLTVNVKAL
;
A
#
# COMPACT_ATOMS: atom_id res chain seq x y z
N MET A 1 -10.97 4.54 14.62
CA MET A 1 -9.81 5.29 14.11
C MET A 1 -8.50 4.87 14.79
N HIS A 2 -8.38 4.92 16.14
CA HIS A 2 -7.15 4.55 16.88
C HIS A 2 -6.53 3.20 16.49
N TYR A 3 -7.34 2.17 16.26
CA TYR A 3 -6.85 0.87 15.80
C TYR A 3 -6.14 0.95 14.42
N VAL A 4 -6.64 1.80 13.52
CA VAL A 4 -6.07 1.95 12.16
C VAL A 4 -4.72 2.65 12.23
N GLU A 5 -4.60 3.69 13.05
CA GLU A 5 -3.35 4.41 13.28
C GLU A 5 -2.30 3.53 13.97
N ASP A 6 -2.72 2.73 14.97
CA ASP A 6 -1.88 1.70 15.59
C ASP A 6 -1.39 0.69 14.56
N LEU A 7 -2.28 0.21 13.68
CA LEU A 7 -1.91 -0.70 12.61
C LEU A 7 -0.90 -0.07 11.65
N ALA A 8 -1.11 1.19 11.22
CA ALA A 8 -0.19 1.89 10.33
C ALA A 8 1.23 2.02 10.94
N TYR A 9 1.31 2.32 12.24
CA TYR A 9 2.57 2.34 12.98
C TYR A 9 3.24 0.95 13.00
N GLN A 10 2.47 -0.10 13.32
CA GLN A 10 2.98 -1.46 13.37
C GLN A 10 3.49 -1.92 11.99
N LEU A 11 2.77 -1.60 10.92
CA LEU A 11 3.19 -1.91 9.55
C LEU A 11 4.54 -1.26 9.21
N ARG A 12 4.74 0.01 9.58
CA ARG A 12 6.02 0.71 9.40
C ARG A 12 7.15 0.03 10.16
N CYS A 13 6.92 -0.34 11.42
CA CYS A 13 7.91 -1.04 12.23
C CYS A 13 8.30 -2.41 11.64
N ASP A 14 7.32 -3.19 11.18
CA ASP A 14 7.57 -4.49 10.55
C ASP A 14 8.40 -4.34 9.29
N VAL A 15 8.03 -3.40 8.42
CA VAL A 15 8.74 -3.18 7.15
C VAL A 15 10.20 -2.76 7.40
N VAL A 16 10.45 -1.86 8.36
CA VAL A 16 11.82 -1.45 8.73
C VAL A 16 12.64 -2.68 9.15
N LYS A 17 12.12 -3.51 10.05
CA LYS A 17 12.79 -4.71 10.56
C LYS A 17 13.05 -5.75 9.47
N VAL A 18 12.01 -6.07 8.71
CA VAL A 18 12.07 -7.11 7.68
C VAL A 18 13.04 -6.73 6.57
N LEU A 19 12.97 -5.48 6.09
CA LEU A 19 13.85 -4.99 5.02
C LEU A 19 15.30 -4.87 5.47
N ALA A 20 15.57 -4.50 6.72
CA ALA A 20 16.92 -4.50 7.27
C ALA A 20 17.52 -5.92 7.29
N LYS A 21 16.73 -6.92 7.70
CA LYS A 21 17.18 -8.32 7.75
C LYS A 21 17.44 -8.89 6.37
N VAL A 22 16.59 -8.56 5.40
CA VAL A 22 16.68 -9.09 4.02
C VAL A 22 17.76 -8.37 3.21
N GLY A 23 18.03 -7.09 3.51
CA GLY A 23 19.04 -6.26 2.82
C GLY A 23 18.64 -5.86 1.40
N SER A 24 17.39 -6.08 0.99
CA SER A 24 16.89 -5.67 -0.34
C SER A 24 15.40 -5.38 -0.33
N GLY A 25 14.97 -4.32 -1.02
CA GLY A 25 13.55 -3.92 -1.11
C GLY A 25 13.37 -2.40 -1.20
N HIS A 26 12.15 -1.93 -0.98
CA HIS A 26 11.73 -0.56 -1.21
C HIS A 26 11.10 0.01 0.07
N LEU A 27 11.92 0.66 0.92
CA LEU A 27 11.45 1.16 2.20
C LEU A 27 10.55 2.39 2.05
N GLY A 28 10.97 3.36 1.23
CA GLY A 28 10.34 4.68 1.18
C GLY A 28 8.84 4.64 0.86
N GLY A 29 8.47 3.92 -0.21
CA GLY A 29 7.08 3.75 -0.62
C GLY A 29 6.25 2.90 0.36
N CYS A 30 6.86 1.91 1.02
CA CYS A 30 6.18 1.16 2.08
C CYS A 30 5.77 2.06 3.26
N LEU A 31 6.64 3.01 3.63
CA LEU A 31 6.34 3.95 4.72
C LEU A 31 5.30 5.01 4.32
N SER A 32 5.30 5.50 3.06
CA SER A 32 4.28 6.45 2.59
C SER A 32 2.89 5.82 2.51
N SER A 33 2.79 4.60 2.02
CA SER A 33 1.52 3.90 1.80
C SER A 33 0.95 3.21 3.05
N ALA A 34 1.64 3.24 4.20
CA ALA A 34 1.23 2.48 5.38
C ALA A 34 -0.15 2.89 5.92
N ASP A 35 -0.49 4.19 5.93
CA ASP A 35 -1.81 4.67 6.38
C ASP A 35 -2.91 4.22 5.42
N ILE A 36 -2.63 4.21 4.10
CA ILE A 36 -3.56 3.74 3.07
C ILE A 36 -3.89 2.26 3.30
N VAL A 37 -2.87 1.42 3.43
CA VAL A 37 -3.03 -0.02 3.63
C VAL A 37 -3.71 -0.30 4.97
N ALA A 38 -3.28 0.36 6.06
CA ALA A 38 -3.89 0.22 7.36
C ALA A 38 -5.38 0.61 7.35
N THR A 39 -5.75 1.68 6.64
CA THR A 39 -7.15 2.10 6.50
C THR A 39 -7.97 1.06 5.78
N LEU A 40 -7.49 0.53 4.66
CA LEU A 40 -8.24 -0.47 3.88
C LEU A 40 -8.47 -1.76 4.67
N PHE A 41 -7.43 -2.28 5.33
CA PHE A 41 -7.52 -3.53 6.10
C PHE A 41 -8.17 -3.32 7.48
N GLY A 42 -7.77 -2.28 8.20
CA GLY A 42 -8.18 -2.04 9.59
C GLY A 42 -9.58 -1.48 9.76
N SER A 43 -10.14 -0.76 8.77
CA SER A 43 -11.52 -0.25 8.81
C SER A 43 -12.55 -1.22 8.25
N GLY A 44 -12.14 -2.42 7.82
CA GLY A 44 -13.07 -3.44 7.31
C GLY A 44 -13.64 -3.15 5.92
N PHE A 45 -13.00 -2.27 5.13
CA PHE A 45 -13.36 -2.05 3.72
C PHE A 45 -13.07 -3.28 2.87
N LEU A 46 -11.99 -4.00 3.19
CA LEU A 46 -11.61 -5.23 2.53
C LEU A 46 -12.27 -6.42 3.24
N LYS A 47 -13.21 -7.06 2.57
CA LYS A 47 -13.81 -8.33 3.02
C LYS A 47 -13.35 -9.44 2.10
N LYS A 48 -12.91 -10.56 2.69
CA LYS A 48 -12.51 -11.72 1.88
C LYS A 48 -13.68 -12.30 1.11
N GLU A 49 -13.40 -12.70 -0.11
CA GLU A 49 -14.31 -13.42 -0.98
C GLU A 49 -13.69 -14.72 -1.46
N ASN A 50 -14.53 -15.71 -1.70
CA ASN A 50 -14.10 -16.95 -2.33
C ASN A 50 -14.03 -16.77 -3.85
N ILE A 51 -12.82 -16.77 -4.39
CA ILE A 51 -12.54 -16.67 -5.80
C ILE A 51 -11.70 -17.89 -6.21
N SER A 52 -12.22 -18.70 -7.13
CA SER A 52 -11.52 -19.90 -7.62
C SER A 52 -11.02 -20.80 -6.46
N GLN A 53 -11.89 -21.07 -5.48
CA GLN A 53 -11.62 -21.87 -4.27
C GLN A 53 -10.58 -21.26 -3.30
N ARG A 54 -10.22 -20.00 -3.46
CA ARG A 54 -9.31 -19.28 -2.56
C ARG A 54 -10.05 -18.14 -1.88
N ALA A 55 -9.83 -17.98 -0.57
CA ALA A 55 -10.29 -16.81 0.18
C ALA A 55 -9.29 -15.66 -0.04
N VAL A 56 -9.70 -14.64 -0.78
CA VAL A 56 -8.83 -13.51 -1.17
C VAL A 56 -9.49 -12.17 -0.88
N TYR A 57 -8.68 -11.14 -0.69
CA TYR A 57 -9.18 -9.77 -0.61
C TYR A 57 -9.36 -9.18 -2.02
N PRO A 58 -10.44 -8.42 -2.28
CA PRO A 58 -10.65 -7.72 -3.56
C PRO A 58 -9.73 -6.49 -3.66
N PHE A 59 -8.43 -6.73 -3.54
CA PHE A 59 -7.38 -5.73 -3.50
C PHE A 59 -6.24 -6.10 -4.44
N VAL A 60 -5.83 -5.15 -5.27
CA VAL A 60 -4.70 -5.25 -6.17
C VAL A 60 -3.62 -4.26 -5.74
N LEU A 61 -2.48 -4.76 -5.28
CA LEU A 61 -1.29 -3.95 -5.06
C LEU A 61 -0.57 -3.78 -6.42
N SER A 62 -0.93 -2.75 -7.20
CA SER A 62 -0.31 -2.51 -8.52
C SER A 62 1.17 -2.17 -8.37
N VAL A 63 1.52 -1.35 -7.38
CA VAL A 63 2.90 -1.06 -6.95
C VAL A 63 3.53 -2.26 -6.24
N GLY A 64 3.74 -3.36 -6.99
CA GLY A 64 4.13 -4.65 -6.44
C GLY A 64 5.41 -4.64 -5.60
N HIS A 65 6.30 -3.68 -5.80
CA HIS A 65 7.51 -3.49 -5.00
C HIS A 65 7.22 -3.12 -3.52
N LEU A 66 5.97 -2.72 -3.20
CA LEU A 66 5.52 -2.53 -1.81
C LEU A 66 5.01 -3.84 -1.17
N ALA A 67 5.31 -5.01 -1.74
CA ALA A 67 4.95 -6.32 -1.19
C ALA A 67 5.26 -6.48 0.31
N PRO A 68 6.39 -6.00 0.87
CA PRO A 68 6.66 -6.10 2.30
C PRO A 68 5.58 -5.47 3.17
N LEU A 69 5.02 -4.32 2.75
CA LEU A 69 3.91 -3.66 3.43
C LEU A 69 2.62 -4.50 3.38
N LEU A 70 2.28 -5.03 2.19
CA LEU A 70 1.11 -5.89 2.04
C LEU A 70 1.24 -7.17 2.86
N TYR A 71 2.42 -7.81 2.86
CA TYR A 71 2.64 -9.02 3.64
C TYR A 71 2.54 -8.76 5.15
N SER A 72 3.06 -7.62 5.62
CA SER A 72 2.87 -7.22 7.02
C SER A 72 1.38 -7.05 7.36
N ALA A 73 0.60 -6.39 6.50
CA ALA A 73 -0.83 -6.25 6.69
C ALA A 73 -1.54 -7.61 6.72
N LEU A 74 -1.26 -8.50 5.79
CA LEU A 74 -1.85 -9.85 5.73
C LEU A 74 -1.51 -10.66 6.98
N ALA A 75 -0.25 -10.65 7.44
CA ALA A 75 0.17 -11.34 8.66
C ALA A 75 -0.58 -10.78 9.89
N ARG A 76 -0.72 -9.46 10.01
CA ARG A 76 -1.46 -8.81 11.10
C ARG A 76 -2.97 -9.03 11.03
N MET A 77 -3.52 -9.33 9.85
CA MET A 77 -4.90 -9.80 9.68
C MET A 77 -5.05 -11.31 9.96
N GLY A 78 -3.96 -12.00 10.33
CA GLY A 78 -4.00 -13.43 10.70
C GLY A 78 -3.99 -14.39 9.50
N GLU A 79 -3.57 -13.95 8.31
CA GLU A 79 -3.48 -14.82 7.14
C GLU A 79 -2.37 -15.85 7.25
N PHE A 80 -1.30 -15.52 7.96
CA PHE A 80 -0.17 -16.37 8.29
C PHE A 80 0.59 -15.82 9.52
N PRO A 81 1.45 -16.62 10.18
CA PRO A 81 2.21 -16.17 11.34
C PRO A 81 3.12 -14.97 11.04
N LEU A 82 3.20 -14.00 11.95
CA LEU A 82 4.01 -12.80 11.78
C LEU A 82 5.50 -13.11 11.56
N GLU A 83 5.99 -14.20 12.19
CA GLU A 83 7.37 -14.68 12.07
C GLU A 83 7.73 -15.11 10.64
N GLU A 84 6.73 -15.45 9.82
CA GLU A 84 6.96 -15.80 8.42
C GLU A 84 7.49 -14.62 7.59
N LEU A 85 7.24 -13.39 8.01
CA LEU A 85 7.82 -12.19 7.37
C LEU A 85 9.35 -12.26 7.26
N TRP A 86 10.02 -12.99 8.17
CA TRP A 86 11.47 -13.18 8.14
C TRP A 86 11.96 -14.05 6.98
N THR A 87 11.05 -14.68 6.24
CA THR A 87 11.36 -15.48 5.05
C THR A 87 11.28 -14.69 3.75
N LEU A 88 10.94 -13.38 3.81
CA LEU A 88 10.84 -12.52 2.64
C LEU A 88 12.04 -12.69 1.70
N ARG A 89 11.78 -12.86 0.40
CA ARG A 89 12.78 -13.03 -0.67
C ARG A 89 13.73 -14.22 -0.52
N ARG A 90 13.46 -15.16 0.37
CA ARG A 90 14.23 -16.41 0.46
C ARG A 90 13.72 -17.39 -0.59
N LEU A 91 14.64 -18.20 -1.11
CA LEU A 91 14.28 -19.27 -2.04
C LEU A 91 13.29 -20.24 -1.36
N GLY A 92 12.22 -20.58 -2.04
CA GLY A 92 11.15 -21.44 -1.52
C GLY A 92 10.12 -20.73 -0.62
N SER A 93 10.35 -19.49 -0.21
CA SER A 93 9.32 -18.71 0.52
C SER A 93 8.20 -18.28 -0.42
N ARG A 94 6.96 -18.30 0.07
CA ARG A 94 5.83 -17.70 -0.65
C ARG A 94 5.84 -16.16 -0.61
N LEU A 95 6.62 -15.56 0.30
CA LEU A 95 6.77 -14.12 0.44
C LEU A 95 7.88 -13.61 -0.50
N GLN A 96 7.55 -13.48 -1.77
CA GLN A 96 8.47 -13.02 -2.80
C GLN A 96 8.66 -11.49 -2.78
N GLY A 97 9.64 -10.97 -3.52
CA GLY A 97 9.92 -9.53 -3.61
C GLY A 97 8.78 -8.70 -4.20
N HIS A 98 7.87 -9.34 -4.93
CA HIS A 98 6.61 -8.82 -5.44
C HIS A 98 5.50 -9.83 -5.09
N PRO A 99 4.23 -9.42 -4.96
CA PRO A 99 3.14 -10.33 -4.67
C PRO A 99 3.08 -11.47 -5.67
N SER A 100 2.99 -12.71 -5.17
CA SER A 100 2.91 -13.90 -6.00
C SER A 100 1.84 -14.86 -5.51
N ILE A 101 1.05 -15.37 -6.45
CA ILE A 101 0.00 -16.37 -6.18
C ILE A 101 0.50 -17.81 -6.32
N GLY A 102 1.83 -17.99 -6.40
CA GLY A 102 2.48 -19.28 -6.65
C GLY A 102 2.49 -19.63 -8.15
N HIS A 103 3.51 -20.36 -8.56
CA HIS A 103 3.62 -20.91 -9.91
C HIS A 103 4.06 -22.37 -9.83
N GLY A 104 3.14 -23.30 -10.11
CA GLY A 104 3.45 -24.71 -10.17
C GLY A 104 3.96 -25.28 -8.83
N HIS A 105 5.14 -25.87 -8.83
CA HIS A 105 5.72 -26.56 -7.67
C HIS A 105 6.72 -25.72 -6.88
N ASP A 106 7.00 -24.47 -7.28
CA ASP A 106 8.13 -23.72 -6.73
C ASP A 106 7.83 -23.10 -5.37
N HIS A 107 6.63 -22.65 -5.11
CA HIS A 107 6.18 -22.13 -3.82
C HIS A 107 4.66 -22.06 -3.72
N GLU A 108 4.14 -22.08 -2.50
CA GLU A 108 2.72 -21.91 -2.22
C GLU A 108 2.26 -20.46 -2.50
N ALA A 109 0.99 -20.32 -2.82
CA ALA A 109 0.38 -18.99 -2.96
C ALA A 109 0.35 -18.26 -1.61
N THR A 110 0.68 -16.98 -1.60
CA THR A 110 0.48 -16.14 -0.41
C THR A 110 -1.02 -16.02 -0.11
N PRO A 111 -1.48 -16.38 1.10
CA PRO A 111 -2.89 -16.27 1.49
C PRO A 111 -3.41 -14.84 1.37
N GLY A 112 -4.70 -14.72 1.04
CA GLY A 112 -5.35 -13.41 0.92
C GLY A 112 -5.08 -12.65 -0.38
N LEU A 113 -4.05 -13.01 -1.16
CA LEU A 113 -3.75 -12.35 -2.44
C LEU A 113 -4.71 -12.78 -3.55
N PHE A 114 -5.24 -11.78 -4.26
CA PHE A 114 -6.02 -12.02 -5.47
C PHE A 114 -5.13 -12.37 -6.68
N CYS A 115 -4.09 -11.57 -6.92
CA CYS A 115 -3.19 -11.74 -8.07
C CYS A 115 -1.74 -11.42 -7.69
N GLY A 116 -0.83 -11.84 -8.56
CA GLY A 116 0.54 -11.34 -8.56
C GLY A 116 0.62 -9.96 -9.19
N SER A 117 1.68 -9.22 -8.87
CA SER A 117 1.97 -7.91 -9.45
C SER A 117 3.47 -7.65 -9.48
N GLY A 118 3.91 -6.55 -10.12
CA GLY A 118 5.33 -6.18 -10.24
C GLY A 118 5.62 -5.40 -11.49
N SER A 119 4.99 -5.75 -12.63
CA SER A 119 5.00 -4.91 -13.82
C SER A 119 4.05 -3.73 -13.60
N LEU A 120 4.61 -2.53 -13.46
CA LEU A 120 3.84 -1.32 -13.19
C LEU A 120 2.81 -1.06 -14.31
N GLY A 121 1.68 -0.48 -13.92
CA GLY A 121 0.56 -0.18 -14.80
C GLY A 121 -0.42 -1.33 -15.03
N GLN A 122 -0.06 -2.59 -14.78
CA GLN A 122 -0.92 -3.76 -15.01
C GLN A 122 -2.08 -3.86 -14.01
N GLY A 123 -1.84 -3.44 -12.76
CA GLY A 123 -2.76 -3.70 -11.67
C GLY A 123 -4.13 -3.04 -11.83
N LEU A 124 -4.21 -1.86 -12.45
CA LEU A 124 -5.50 -1.20 -12.67
C LEU A 124 -6.37 -1.96 -13.66
N SER A 125 -5.79 -2.53 -14.73
CA SER A 125 -6.51 -3.37 -15.68
C SER A 125 -7.03 -4.65 -15.03
N ILE A 126 -6.22 -5.28 -14.16
CA ILE A 126 -6.62 -6.46 -13.39
C ILE A 126 -7.79 -6.12 -12.46
N ALA A 127 -7.69 -4.99 -11.75
CA ALA A 127 -8.75 -4.51 -10.85
C ALA A 127 -10.04 -4.19 -11.60
N ALA A 128 -9.95 -3.57 -12.78
CA ALA A 128 -11.11 -3.31 -13.63
C ALA A 128 -11.79 -4.62 -14.11
N GLY A 129 -11.00 -5.62 -14.51
CA GLY A 129 -11.54 -6.95 -14.86
C GLY A 129 -12.25 -7.63 -13.67
N MET A 130 -11.68 -7.51 -12.46
CA MET A 130 -12.34 -8.01 -11.23
C MET A 130 -13.64 -7.26 -10.97
N ALA A 131 -13.66 -5.93 -11.13
CA ALA A 131 -14.84 -5.10 -10.89
C ALA A 131 -16.00 -5.47 -11.85
N VAL A 132 -15.69 -5.70 -13.13
CA VAL A 132 -16.67 -6.22 -14.12
C VAL A 132 -17.23 -7.58 -13.69
N ALA A 133 -16.35 -8.51 -13.30
CA ALA A 133 -16.74 -9.86 -12.93
C ALA A 133 -17.54 -9.94 -11.62
N ARG A 134 -17.46 -8.90 -10.77
CA ARG A 134 -18.05 -8.86 -9.42
C ARG A 134 -18.71 -7.51 -9.11
N PRO A 135 -19.83 -7.18 -9.77
CA PRO A 135 -20.44 -5.84 -9.67
C PRO A 135 -20.95 -5.51 -8.26
N ALA A 136 -21.19 -6.51 -7.40
CA ALA A 136 -21.63 -6.29 -6.02
C ALA A 136 -20.46 -6.09 -5.02
N THR A 137 -19.21 -6.26 -5.48
CA THR A 137 -18.01 -6.19 -4.64
C THR A 137 -17.23 -4.92 -4.93
N SER A 138 -16.89 -4.15 -3.90
CA SER A 138 -15.95 -3.04 -4.07
C SER A 138 -14.53 -3.59 -4.27
N VAL A 139 -13.91 -3.20 -5.36
CA VAL A 139 -12.54 -3.59 -5.74
C VAL A 139 -11.61 -2.40 -5.54
N TYR A 140 -10.45 -2.65 -4.92
CA TYR A 140 -9.46 -1.62 -4.61
C TYR A 140 -8.16 -1.89 -5.35
N ALA A 141 -7.53 -0.82 -5.87
CA ALA A 141 -6.20 -0.87 -6.46
C ALA A 141 -5.30 0.21 -5.84
N LEU A 142 -4.14 -0.17 -5.32
CA LEU A 142 -3.13 0.78 -4.87
C LEU A 142 -2.09 0.99 -5.97
N LEU A 143 -1.97 2.23 -6.41
CA LEU A 143 -1.08 2.72 -7.47
C LEU A 143 -0.05 3.69 -6.87
N GLY A 144 1.10 3.87 -7.55
CA GLY A 144 2.03 4.95 -7.29
C GLY A 144 1.90 6.08 -8.29
N ASP A 145 2.30 7.29 -7.93
CA ASP A 145 2.30 8.43 -8.85
C ASP A 145 3.29 8.26 -10.02
N GLY A 146 4.48 7.70 -9.77
CA GLY A 146 5.39 7.34 -10.84
C GLY A 146 4.83 6.26 -11.79
N GLU A 147 4.02 5.34 -11.28
CA GLU A 147 3.34 4.33 -12.07
C GLU A 147 2.33 4.92 -13.06
N LEU A 148 1.77 6.09 -12.77
CA LEU A 148 0.84 6.78 -13.68
C LEU A 148 1.51 7.23 -15.00
N GLN A 149 2.83 7.12 -15.12
CA GLN A 149 3.56 7.36 -16.37
C GLN A 149 3.38 6.20 -17.37
N GLU A 150 2.90 5.04 -16.91
CA GLU A 150 2.59 3.91 -17.79
C GLU A 150 1.30 4.16 -18.59
N GLY A 151 1.38 3.99 -19.92
CA GLY A 151 0.26 4.26 -20.84
C GLY A 151 -0.98 3.41 -20.54
N GLN A 152 -0.79 2.16 -20.15
CA GLN A 152 -1.89 1.24 -19.88
C GLN A 152 -2.74 1.62 -18.63
N ILE A 153 -2.24 2.47 -17.73
CA ILE A 153 -3.08 3.06 -16.66
C ILE A 153 -4.23 3.85 -17.30
N TRP A 154 -3.92 4.65 -18.32
CA TRP A 154 -4.90 5.50 -18.99
C TRP A 154 -5.84 4.71 -19.89
N GLU A 155 -5.37 3.63 -20.52
CA GLU A 155 -6.22 2.66 -21.23
C GLU A 155 -7.23 2.02 -20.27
N ALA A 156 -6.78 1.52 -19.10
CA ALA A 156 -7.65 0.98 -18.08
C ALA A 156 -8.62 2.03 -17.52
N ALA A 157 -8.16 3.28 -17.36
CA ALA A 157 -9.00 4.37 -16.89
C ALA A 157 -10.15 4.69 -17.86
N MET A 158 -9.89 4.71 -19.19
CA MET A 158 -10.94 4.86 -20.22
C MET A 158 -11.94 3.71 -20.16
N PHE A 159 -11.45 2.48 -20.08
CA PHE A 159 -12.29 1.29 -20.01
C PHE A 159 -13.21 1.32 -18.78
N ALA A 160 -12.65 1.58 -17.61
CA ALA A 160 -13.41 1.60 -16.36
C ALA A 160 -14.51 2.68 -16.37
N ALA A 161 -14.23 3.86 -16.94
CA ALA A 161 -15.22 4.92 -17.09
C ALA A 161 -16.32 4.55 -18.11
N TYR A 162 -15.94 3.94 -19.25
CA TYR A 162 -16.88 3.48 -20.26
C TYR A 162 -17.86 2.45 -19.69
N GLU A 163 -17.35 1.46 -18.93
CA GLU A 163 -18.13 0.43 -18.26
C GLU A 163 -18.85 0.93 -16.99
N SER A 164 -18.64 2.20 -16.60
CA SER A 164 -19.26 2.80 -15.40
C SER A 164 -18.99 1.98 -14.12
N LEU A 165 -17.76 1.52 -13.91
CA LEU A 165 -17.37 0.66 -12.79
C LEU A 165 -17.38 1.41 -11.46
N ASP A 166 -18.55 1.68 -10.90
CA ASP A 166 -18.73 2.42 -9.64
C ASP A 166 -18.29 1.64 -8.39
N ASN A 167 -18.01 0.36 -8.55
CA ASN A 167 -17.41 -0.52 -7.57
C ASN A 167 -15.88 -0.58 -7.63
N LEU A 168 -15.23 0.15 -8.56
CA LEU A 168 -13.77 0.26 -8.65
C LEU A 168 -13.25 1.52 -7.96
N VAL A 169 -12.35 1.34 -7.01
CA VAL A 169 -11.68 2.41 -6.28
C VAL A 169 -10.16 2.30 -6.48
N ALA A 170 -9.58 3.20 -7.25
CA ALA A 170 -8.13 3.37 -7.32
C ALA A 170 -7.67 4.33 -6.21
N ILE A 171 -6.56 4.02 -5.56
CA ILE A 171 -5.89 4.90 -4.61
C ILE A 171 -4.48 5.11 -5.12
N VAL A 172 -4.08 6.35 -5.30
CA VAL A 172 -2.74 6.72 -5.76
C VAL A 172 -1.95 7.26 -4.58
N ASP A 173 -0.84 6.60 -4.25
CA ASP A 173 0.17 7.12 -3.34
C ASP A 173 0.94 8.25 -4.04
N VAL A 174 0.51 9.51 -3.82
CA VAL A 174 1.11 10.69 -4.43
C VAL A 174 2.21 11.20 -3.50
N ASN A 175 3.34 10.50 -3.48
CA ASN A 175 4.49 10.86 -2.66
C ASN A 175 5.53 11.73 -3.38
N GLY A 176 5.36 11.97 -4.68
CA GLY A 176 6.20 12.85 -5.48
C GLY A 176 7.57 12.28 -5.82
N GLN A 177 7.85 11.00 -5.55
CA GLN A 177 9.17 10.39 -5.69
C GLN A 177 9.12 9.07 -6.45
N GLN A 178 10.09 8.85 -7.31
CA GLN A 178 10.35 7.57 -7.96
C GLN A 178 11.85 7.26 -7.93
N LEU A 179 12.26 6.11 -8.50
CA LEU A 179 13.62 5.59 -8.37
C LEU A 179 14.68 6.60 -8.82
N ASP A 180 14.47 7.27 -9.96
CA ASP A 180 15.43 8.15 -10.60
C ASP A 180 15.32 9.62 -10.15
N GLY A 181 14.41 9.93 -9.20
CA GLY A 181 14.25 11.29 -8.69
C GLY A 181 12.79 11.68 -8.41
N PRO A 182 12.53 12.96 -8.20
CA PRO A 182 11.17 13.47 -8.08
C PRO A 182 10.37 13.23 -9.37
N THR A 183 9.10 12.81 -9.25
CA THR A 183 8.25 12.47 -10.41
C THR A 183 8.13 13.62 -11.40
N TRP A 184 8.07 14.88 -10.91
CA TRP A 184 7.98 16.07 -11.74
C TRP A 184 9.27 16.32 -12.58
N SER A 185 10.42 15.83 -12.14
CA SER A 185 11.71 16.01 -12.86
C SER A 185 11.99 14.86 -13.82
N VAL A 186 11.50 13.65 -13.55
CA VAL A 186 11.68 12.50 -14.42
C VAL A 186 10.70 12.55 -15.59
N MET A 187 9.42 12.58 -15.32
CA MET A 187 8.37 12.82 -16.32
C MET A 187 7.16 13.46 -15.64
N ASN A 188 7.00 14.77 -15.80
CA ASN A 188 5.97 15.52 -15.12
C ASN A 188 4.56 15.18 -15.65
N LEU A 189 3.72 14.66 -14.76
CA LEU A 189 2.32 14.36 -15.06
C LEU A 189 1.40 15.59 -14.98
N LEU A 190 1.93 16.76 -14.63
CA LEU A 190 1.15 18.00 -14.45
C LEU A 190 -0.01 17.80 -13.44
N ASP A 191 -1.19 18.28 -13.74
CA ASP A 191 -2.40 18.09 -12.91
C ASP A 191 -2.94 16.68 -13.09
N ILE A 192 -2.59 15.79 -12.15
CA ILE A 192 -3.03 14.39 -12.12
C ILE A 192 -4.56 14.33 -11.95
N GLY A 193 -5.12 15.16 -11.08
CA GLY A 193 -6.56 15.19 -10.82
C GLY A 193 -7.37 15.60 -12.06
N ALA A 194 -6.90 16.60 -12.80
CA ALA A 194 -7.54 17.00 -14.05
C ALA A 194 -7.53 15.88 -15.10
N LYS A 195 -6.42 15.11 -15.20
CA LYS A 195 -6.35 13.95 -16.09
C LYS A 195 -7.41 12.91 -15.75
N TRP A 196 -7.47 12.46 -14.49
CA TRP A 196 -8.47 11.49 -14.07
C TRP A 196 -9.90 11.97 -14.30
N ARG A 197 -10.19 13.27 -14.02
CA ARG A 197 -11.51 13.88 -14.32
C ARG A 197 -11.82 13.85 -15.82
N ALA A 198 -10.82 14.12 -16.68
CA ALA A 198 -10.98 14.07 -18.13
C ALA A 198 -11.26 12.66 -18.64
N PHE A 199 -10.73 11.63 -17.97
CA PHE A 199 -11.04 10.21 -18.22
C PHE A 199 -12.39 9.77 -17.61
N GLY A 200 -13.17 10.68 -17.00
CA GLY A 200 -14.52 10.39 -16.52
C GLY A 200 -14.63 9.87 -15.08
N TRP A 201 -13.53 9.84 -14.31
CA TRP A 201 -13.49 9.36 -12.93
C TRP A 201 -13.98 10.41 -11.93
N GLU A 202 -14.51 9.96 -10.79
CA GLU A 202 -14.62 10.79 -9.60
C GLU A 202 -13.25 10.89 -8.92
N VAL A 203 -12.84 12.12 -8.59
CA VAL A 203 -11.51 12.41 -8.03
C VAL A 203 -11.64 13.03 -6.66
N TYR A 204 -10.99 12.41 -5.69
CA TYR A 204 -10.83 12.92 -4.33
C TYR A 204 -9.35 13.17 -4.04
N GLU A 205 -8.99 14.38 -3.69
CA GLU A 205 -7.64 14.76 -3.30
C GLU A 205 -7.61 14.95 -1.77
N ILE A 206 -6.78 14.21 -1.08
CA ILE A 206 -6.77 14.16 0.39
C ILE A 206 -5.35 14.13 0.95
N ASP A 207 -5.22 14.41 2.24
CA ASP A 207 -4.03 14.04 3.01
C ASP A 207 -4.01 12.51 3.18
N GLY A 208 -3.02 11.86 2.55
CA GLY A 208 -2.84 10.41 2.59
C GLY A 208 -2.32 9.87 3.92
N HIS A 209 -1.94 10.75 4.86
CA HIS A 209 -1.58 10.38 6.22
C HIS A 209 -2.73 10.54 7.23
N SER A 210 -3.89 11.06 6.79
CA SER A 210 -5.10 11.11 7.60
C SER A 210 -5.96 9.87 7.35
N CYS A 211 -5.94 8.90 8.28
CA CYS A 211 -6.80 7.71 8.20
C CYS A 211 -8.29 8.08 8.13
N GLU A 212 -8.70 9.18 8.77
CA GLU A 212 -10.08 9.69 8.71
C GLU A 212 -10.43 10.20 7.30
N ALA A 213 -9.54 10.99 6.69
CA ALA A 213 -9.75 11.49 5.33
C ALA A 213 -9.77 10.35 4.30
N LEU A 214 -8.90 9.34 4.47
CA LEU A 214 -8.87 8.13 3.66
C LEU A 214 -10.19 7.36 3.77
N ALA A 215 -10.63 7.05 4.99
CA ALA A 215 -11.89 6.34 5.22
C ALA A 215 -13.07 7.11 4.64
N GLY A 216 -13.17 8.42 4.91
CA GLY A 216 -14.22 9.27 4.38
C GLY A 216 -14.23 9.32 2.84
N ALA A 217 -13.07 9.34 2.19
CA ALA A 217 -12.99 9.29 0.72
C ALA A 217 -13.39 7.93 0.16
N VAL A 218 -13.04 6.83 0.84
CA VAL A 218 -13.46 5.47 0.46
C VAL A 218 -14.98 5.32 0.55
N GLU A 219 -15.60 5.83 1.60
CA GLU A 219 -17.05 5.74 1.84
C GLU A 219 -17.89 6.60 0.89
N LYS A 220 -17.36 7.74 0.46
CA LYS A 220 -18.11 8.65 -0.42
C LYS A 220 -18.59 7.95 -1.67
N ARG A 221 -19.84 8.21 -2.03
CA ARG A 221 -20.48 7.77 -3.27
C ARG A 221 -20.91 8.98 -4.08
N GLY A 222 -20.63 8.96 -5.36
CA GLY A 222 -21.07 10.00 -6.27
C GLY A 222 -22.55 9.92 -6.61
N GLN A 223 -23.03 10.96 -7.29
CA GLN A 223 -24.42 11.00 -7.77
C GLN A 223 -24.65 10.11 -9.01
N LYS A 224 -23.59 9.74 -9.71
CA LYS A 224 -23.65 8.91 -10.92
C LYS A 224 -22.72 7.70 -10.76
N PRO A 225 -23.04 6.56 -11.38
CA PRO A 225 -22.15 5.42 -11.40
C PRO A 225 -20.87 5.77 -12.16
N LYS A 226 -19.75 5.89 -11.44
CA LYS A 226 -18.42 6.19 -11.97
C LYS A 226 -17.35 5.51 -11.14
N PRO A 227 -16.25 5.08 -11.76
CA PRO A 227 -15.08 4.67 -10.99
C PRO A 227 -14.53 5.86 -10.20
N LYS A 228 -13.90 5.55 -9.07
CA LYS A 228 -13.35 6.52 -8.13
C LYS A 228 -11.84 6.43 -8.08
N VAL A 229 -11.17 7.59 -8.06
CA VAL A 229 -9.76 7.69 -7.70
C VAL A 229 -9.56 8.60 -6.50
N ILE A 230 -8.76 8.13 -5.56
CA ILE A 230 -8.32 8.88 -4.38
C ILE A 230 -6.84 9.21 -4.58
N LEU A 231 -6.53 10.48 -4.76
CA LEU A 231 -5.16 10.99 -4.82
C LEU A 231 -4.72 11.30 -3.39
N ALA A 232 -4.06 10.34 -2.77
CA ALA A 232 -3.58 10.43 -1.40
C ALA A 232 -2.21 11.11 -1.39
N LYS A 233 -2.14 12.39 -1.00
CA LYS A 233 -0.88 13.13 -0.87
C LYS A 233 -0.13 12.62 0.36
N THR A 234 1.05 12.05 0.13
CA THR A 234 1.86 11.42 1.15
C THR A 234 3.30 11.95 1.12
N ARG A 235 4.11 11.45 2.03
CA ARG A 235 5.56 11.68 2.06
C ARG A 235 6.28 10.34 1.98
N MET A 236 7.14 10.17 0.98
CA MET A 236 8.00 8.99 0.91
C MET A 236 8.88 8.92 2.16
N GLY A 237 9.00 7.77 2.79
CA GLY A 237 9.77 7.62 4.02
C GLY A 237 9.09 8.17 5.27
N CYS A 238 7.77 8.37 5.27
CA CYS A 238 6.97 8.98 6.33
C CYS A 238 7.25 8.38 7.71
N GLY A 239 7.47 9.24 8.70
CA GLY A 239 7.73 8.91 10.10
C GLY A 239 9.22 8.77 10.44
N ILE A 240 10.11 8.85 9.45
CA ILE A 240 11.57 8.83 9.66
C ILE A 240 12.19 10.08 9.00
N PRO A 241 12.31 11.20 9.74
CA PRO A 241 12.74 12.49 9.18
C PRO A 241 14.05 12.45 8.39
N ALA A 242 14.97 11.56 8.76
CA ALA A 242 16.27 11.39 8.09
C ALA A 242 16.16 10.89 6.64
N ILE A 243 15.01 10.35 6.23
CA ILE A 243 14.80 9.77 4.90
C ILE A 243 13.55 10.29 4.18
N GLU A 244 12.76 11.14 4.84
CA GLU A 244 11.55 11.69 4.22
C GLU A 244 11.87 12.45 2.93
N ASN A 245 11.07 12.18 1.88
CA ASN A 245 11.14 12.80 0.56
C ASN A 245 12.51 12.68 -0.16
N LEU A 246 13.34 11.72 0.23
CA LEU A 246 14.58 11.42 -0.43
C LEU A 246 14.41 10.27 -1.43
N SER A 247 14.42 10.56 -2.74
CA SER A 247 14.32 9.54 -3.82
C SER A 247 15.34 8.41 -3.68
N SER A 248 16.53 8.70 -3.13
CA SER A 248 17.56 7.69 -2.84
C SER A 248 17.09 6.56 -1.90
N TRP A 249 15.99 6.77 -1.16
CA TRP A 249 15.37 5.77 -0.30
C TRP A 249 14.19 5.04 -0.95
N HIS A 250 13.92 5.31 -2.22
CA HIS A 250 12.89 4.58 -2.96
C HIS A 250 13.19 3.08 -3.00
N GLY A 251 14.38 2.69 -3.50
CA GLY A 251 14.82 1.29 -3.64
C GLY A 251 15.90 0.88 -2.63
N LYS A 252 15.95 1.50 -1.45
CA LYS A 252 16.96 1.26 -0.43
C LYS A 252 16.34 0.65 0.82
N THR A 253 17.15 -0.14 1.55
CA THR A 253 16.81 -0.73 2.84
C THR A 253 17.69 -0.16 3.95
N PRO A 254 17.24 -0.14 5.21
CA PRO A 254 18.09 0.24 6.32
C PRO A 254 19.17 -0.83 6.57
N SER A 255 20.33 -0.40 7.08
CA SER A 255 21.27 -1.35 7.70
C SER A 255 20.75 -1.81 9.05
N LEU A 256 21.27 -2.92 9.57
CA LEU A 256 20.91 -3.41 10.91
C LEU A 256 21.21 -2.37 12.01
N GLU A 257 22.26 -1.57 11.83
CA GLU A 257 22.64 -0.51 12.75
C GLU A 257 21.62 0.64 12.76
N GLN A 258 21.00 0.93 11.62
CA GLN A 258 19.99 2.00 11.50
C GLN A 258 18.61 1.62 12.04
N VAL A 259 18.35 0.32 12.27
CA VAL A 259 17.01 -0.15 12.69
C VAL A 259 16.55 0.54 13.96
N GLN A 260 17.43 0.60 14.98
CA GLN A 260 17.07 1.18 16.28
C GLN A 260 16.71 2.66 16.15
N ASP A 261 17.49 3.43 15.39
CA ASP A 261 17.25 4.85 15.18
C ASP A 261 15.95 5.08 14.42
N PHE A 262 15.66 4.24 13.40
CA PHE A 262 14.43 4.33 12.61
C PHE A 262 13.19 3.97 13.43
N LEU A 263 13.27 2.94 14.27
CA LEU A 263 12.17 2.57 15.17
C LEU A 263 11.90 3.67 16.21
N LEU A 264 12.96 4.28 16.76
CA LEU A 264 12.83 5.40 17.70
C LEU A 264 12.19 6.63 17.00
N ALA A 265 12.59 6.92 15.76
CA ALA A 265 11.98 8.00 14.98
C ALA A 265 10.49 7.75 14.73
N LEU A 266 10.10 6.52 14.37
CA LEU A 266 8.70 6.14 14.22
C LEU A 266 7.93 6.27 15.53
N GLU A 267 8.50 5.80 16.66
CA GLU A 267 7.88 5.91 17.97
C GLU A 267 7.63 7.36 18.36
N ASN A 268 8.62 8.23 18.17
CA ASN A 268 8.48 9.65 18.44
C ASN A 268 7.41 10.32 17.59
N SER A 269 7.34 10.00 16.30
CA SER A 269 6.32 10.52 15.38
C SER A 269 4.92 10.06 15.78
N TYR A 270 4.77 8.81 16.20
CA TYR A 270 3.51 8.24 16.63
C TYR A 270 3.09 8.77 18.03
N SER A 271 4.01 8.91 18.97
CA SER A 271 3.75 9.49 20.28
C SER A 271 3.27 10.94 20.19
N ALA A 272 3.81 11.72 19.25
CA ALA A 272 3.37 13.09 19.01
C ALA A 272 1.92 13.16 18.52
N ILE A 273 1.52 12.25 17.62
CA ILE A 273 0.12 12.12 17.15
C ILE A 273 -0.80 11.74 18.32
N ARG A 274 -0.41 10.76 19.13
CA ARG A 274 -1.16 10.34 20.34
C ARG A 274 -1.31 11.44 21.38
N ALA A 275 -0.28 12.23 21.60
CA ALA A 275 -0.34 13.33 22.54
C ALA A 275 -1.36 14.40 22.15
N GLN A 276 -1.55 14.64 20.86
CA GLN A 276 -2.57 15.55 20.34
C GLN A 276 -3.99 15.01 20.55
N ASP A 277 -4.20 13.71 20.41
CA ASP A 277 -5.52 13.08 20.44
C ASP A 277 -5.92 12.47 21.80
N LYS A 278 -5.09 12.60 22.85
CA LYS A 278 -5.26 11.97 24.18
C LYS A 278 -5.32 10.45 24.15
N LEU A 279 -4.50 9.80 23.31
CA LEU A 279 -4.53 8.36 23.07
C LEU A 279 -3.88 7.53 24.20
N LEU A 280 -4.28 6.26 24.27
CA LEU A 280 -3.85 5.29 25.28
C LEU A 280 -2.34 4.94 25.14
N PRO A 281 -1.68 4.56 26.24
CA PRO A 281 -0.26 4.20 26.20
C PRO A 281 0.01 2.96 25.33
N LEU A 282 1.17 2.96 24.67
CA LEU A 282 1.69 1.80 23.92
C LEU A 282 1.74 0.58 24.85
N ASN A 283 1.21 -0.57 24.42
CA ASN A 283 1.39 -1.83 25.13
C ASN A 283 2.87 -2.21 25.13
N ALA A 284 3.38 -2.65 26.29
CA ALA A 284 4.78 -2.96 26.53
C ALA A 284 5.38 -4.08 25.66
N ASP A 285 4.54 -4.82 24.92
CA ASP A 285 4.97 -5.94 24.07
C ASP A 285 5.63 -5.52 22.75
N LEU A 286 5.77 -4.21 22.50
CA LEU A 286 6.48 -3.68 21.33
C LEU A 286 8.00 -3.54 21.54
N THR A 287 8.53 -4.01 22.66
CA THR A 287 9.99 -4.05 22.86
C THR A 287 10.64 -5.04 21.91
N VAL A 288 11.26 -4.50 20.87
CA VAL A 288 12.00 -5.27 19.89
C VAL A 288 13.27 -5.82 20.52
N ASN A 289 13.37 -7.12 20.65
CA ASN A 289 14.65 -7.73 20.94
C ASN A 289 15.50 -7.73 19.65
N VAL A 290 16.25 -6.63 19.43
CA VAL A 290 17.14 -6.46 18.26
C VAL A 290 18.18 -7.60 18.16
N LYS A 291 18.48 -8.31 19.27
CA LYS A 291 19.37 -9.48 19.30
C LYS A 291 18.76 -10.73 18.63
N ALA A 292 17.45 -10.71 18.32
CA ALA A 292 16.77 -11.79 17.61
C ALA A 292 16.71 -11.56 16.07
N LEU A 293 17.24 -10.43 15.57
CA LEU A 293 17.48 -10.16 14.17
C LEU A 293 18.84 -10.76 13.75
#